data_6717419a864238347aeacef1ebf6c75c
#
_entry.id   6717419a864238347aeacef1ebf6c75c
#
_cell.length_a   1.000
_cell.length_b   1.000
_cell.length_c   1.000
_cell.angle_alpha   90.00
_cell.angle_beta   90.00
_cell.angle_gamma   90.00
#
_symmetry.space_group_name_H-M   'P 1'
#
loop_
_entity.id
_entity.type
_entity.pdbx_description
1 polymer ?
#
loop_
_entity_poly.entity_id
_entity_poly.type
_entity_poly.pdbx_seq_one_letter_code
_entity_poly.pdbx_strand_id
1 'polypeptide(L)'
;MAGTPEAIDALMNWFATSPLWAGRLDAAEAKFSSADEMPFLRMKVRLKPEIVTLRAPQADPSQAVGTYVEPSDWNGLIDRNDVTVIDTRNDYEVKLGTFARALDPATSSFTEFKDYVATLDPARHPKVAMFCTGGIRCEKASSYMLSQGFKEVFHLKGGILKYLETVPEAESRFAGECFVFDERVSVTHGLHEGEAVLCRACREPMMPHEAVGNLCADCAEAARDGAAERERQIELARTRGEAHLGDDAVAVAARNKAKKLALKERLRSK
;
A
#
# COMPACT_ATOMS: atom_id res chain seq x y z
N MET A 1 1.09 15.93 -3.56
CA MET A 1 0.84 17.04 -2.60
C MET A 1 -0.63 17.40 -2.70
N ALA A 2 -1.26 17.86 -1.64
CA ALA A 2 -2.65 18.31 -1.67
C ALA A 2 -2.76 19.69 -1.03
N GLY A 3 -3.74 20.49 -1.45
CA GLY A 3 -4.00 21.84 -0.99
C GLY A 3 -5.20 22.43 -1.72
N THR A 4 -5.56 23.68 -1.40
CA THR A 4 -6.58 24.37 -2.18
C THR A 4 -6.08 24.61 -3.62
N PRO A 5 -6.98 24.81 -4.61
CA PRO A 5 -6.58 25.10 -5.98
C PRO A 5 -5.52 26.22 -6.07
N GLU A 6 -5.72 27.32 -5.34
CA GLU A 6 -4.80 28.47 -5.34
C GLU A 6 -3.42 28.11 -4.77
N ALA A 7 -3.37 27.23 -3.75
CA ALA A 7 -2.09 26.76 -3.18
C ALA A 7 -1.35 25.82 -4.14
N ILE A 8 -2.07 24.98 -4.87
CA ILE A 8 -1.49 24.12 -5.92
C ILE A 8 -0.97 24.96 -7.07
N ASP A 9 -1.74 25.95 -7.55
CA ASP A 9 -1.31 26.86 -8.62
C ASP A 9 -0.06 27.64 -8.21
N ALA A 10 0.00 28.17 -6.98
CA ALA A 10 1.17 28.86 -6.45
C ALA A 10 2.40 27.94 -6.40
N LEU A 11 2.23 26.68 -6.03
CA LEU A 11 3.29 25.68 -6.00
C LEU A 11 3.79 25.34 -7.41
N MET A 12 2.89 25.14 -8.37
CA MET A 12 3.25 24.86 -9.76
C MET A 12 4.00 26.03 -10.39
N ASN A 13 3.54 27.27 -10.11
CA ASN A 13 4.26 28.47 -10.53
C ASN A 13 5.66 28.56 -9.89
N TRP A 14 5.78 28.21 -8.62
CA TRP A 14 7.09 28.18 -7.96
C TRP A 14 8.02 27.13 -8.60
N PHE A 15 7.56 25.96 -8.97
CA PHE A 15 8.36 24.97 -9.69
C PHE A 15 8.80 25.49 -11.08
N ALA A 16 7.92 26.18 -11.79
CA ALA A 16 8.23 26.72 -13.11
C ALA A 16 9.24 27.88 -13.08
N THR A 17 9.24 28.68 -12.02
CA THR A 17 10.02 29.93 -11.91
C THR A 17 11.26 29.83 -11.02
N SER A 18 11.33 28.86 -10.11
CA SER A 18 12.46 28.68 -9.19
C SER A 18 13.73 28.27 -9.95
N PRO A 19 14.88 28.91 -9.71
CA PRO A 19 16.16 28.51 -10.32
C PRO A 19 16.56 27.07 -10.03
N LEU A 20 16.02 26.48 -8.97
CA LEU A 20 16.29 25.08 -8.59
C LEU A 20 15.52 24.08 -9.43
N TRP A 21 14.34 24.46 -9.94
CA TRP A 21 13.37 23.54 -10.56
C TRP A 21 13.03 23.89 -12.02
N ALA A 22 13.18 25.14 -12.43
CA ALA A 22 12.87 25.58 -13.79
C ALA A 22 13.59 24.71 -14.85
N GLY A 23 12.82 24.15 -15.76
CA GLY A 23 13.31 23.24 -16.79
C GLY A 23 13.67 21.82 -16.35
N ARG A 24 13.43 21.48 -15.07
CA ARG A 24 13.65 20.11 -14.55
C ARG A 24 12.36 19.31 -14.37
N LEU A 25 11.23 19.97 -14.34
CA LEU A 25 9.91 19.37 -14.25
C LEU A 25 9.09 19.79 -15.46
N ASP A 26 8.52 18.82 -16.14
CA ASP A 26 7.58 19.09 -17.23
C ASP A 26 6.17 19.24 -16.64
N ALA A 27 5.58 20.42 -16.82
CA ALA A 27 4.22 20.68 -16.37
C ALA A 27 3.18 19.77 -17.06
N ALA A 28 3.48 19.27 -18.28
CA ALA A 28 2.61 18.33 -18.99
C ALA A 28 2.53 16.94 -18.30
N GLU A 29 3.51 16.60 -17.47
CA GLU A 29 3.50 15.37 -16.68
C GLU A 29 2.75 15.50 -15.34
N ALA A 30 2.35 16.73 -14.96
CA ALA A 30 1.60 16.95 -13.74
C ALA A 30 0.22 16.28 -13.82
N LYS A 31 -0.12 15.51 -12.79
CA LYS A 31 -1.42 14.86 -12.67
C LYS A 31 -2.19 15.52 -11.54
N PHE A 32 -3.39 15.97 -11.85
CA PHE A 32 -4.30 16.57 -10.89
C PHE A 32 -5.48 15.66 -10.63
N SER A 33 -5.91 15.58 -9.38
CA SER A 33 -7.16 14.94 -8.97
C SER A 33 -7.78 15.77 -7.86
N SER A 34 -9.08 15.65 -7.68
CA SER A 34 -9.81 16.30 -6.59
C SER A 34 -10.18 15.27 -5.52
N ALA A 35 -10.41 15.76 -4.31
CA ALA A 35 -10.98 15.01 -3.20
C ALA A 35 -11.90 15.96 -2.43
N ASP A 36 -13.00 15.45 -1.87
CA ASP A 36 -13.97 16.25 -1.13
C ASP A 36 -13.40 16.78 0.19
N GLU A 37 -12.52 15.98 0.81
CA GLU A 37 -11.80 16.33 2.03
C GLU A 37 -10.28 16.32 1.80
N MET A 38 -9.51 16.91 2.74
CA MET A 38 -8.04 16.94 2.65
C MET A 38 -7.49 15.50 2.74
N PRO A 39 -6.91 14.96 1.66
CA PRO A 39 -6.51 13.54 1.60
C PRO A 39 -5.25 13.21 2.40
N PHE A 40 -4.56 14.20 2.98
CA PHE A 40 -3.36 13.99 3.79
C PHE A 40 -3.41 14.79 5.08
N LEU A 41 -3.19 14.14 6.21
CA LEU A 41 -3.14 14.79 7.54
C LEU A 41 -1.98 15.79 7.68
N ARG A 42 -0.87 15.56 6.97
CA ARG A 42 0.32 16.43 7.03
C ARG A 42 1.26 16.20 5.84
N MET A 43 1.95 17.24 5.44
CA MET A 43 3.05 17.16 4.49
C MET A 43 4.28 16.49 5.13
N LYS A 44 4.91 15.56 4.41
CA LYS A 44 6.19 14.94 4.79
C LYS A 44 7.15 14.99 3.61
N VAL A 45 8.36 15.47 3.86
CA VAL A 45 9.48 15.42 2.90
C VAL A 45 10.57 14.54 3.49
N ARG A 46 10.98 13.52 2.75
CA ARG A 46 12.02 12.58 3.19
C ARG A 46 13.04 12.35 2.08
N LEU A 47 14.31 12.37 2.44
CA LEU A 47 15.38 11.91 1.56
C LEU A 47 15.41 10.37 1.63
N LYS A 48 15.40 9.74 0.47
CA LYS A 48 15.49 8.29 0.33
C LYS A 48 16.52 7.94 -0.75
N PRO A 49 17.29 6.86 -0.61
CA PRO A 49 18.20 6.38 -1.66
C PRO A 49 17.42 5.84 -2.88
N GLU A 50 16.21 5.35 -2.68
CA GLU A 50 15.32 4.86 -3.72
C GLU A 50 13.92 5.43 -3.52
N ILE A 51 13.28 5.89 -4.60
CA ILE A 51 11.89 6.38 -4.54
C ILE A 51 10.93 5.26 -4.12
N VAL A 52 11.11 4.07 -4.69
CA VAL A 52 10.52 2.80 -4.26
C VAL A 52 11.65 1.80 -4.04
N THR A 53 11.62 1.11 -2.91
CA THR A 53 12.73 0.26 -2.47
C THR A 53 12.59 -1.13 -3.09
N LEU A 54 13.50 -1.49 -4.01
CA LEU A 54 13.63 -2.84 -4.55
C LEU A 54 14.90 -3.55 -4.05
N ARG A 55 15.92 -2.79 -3.64
CA ARG A 55 17.23 -3.30 -3.22
C ARG A 55 17.90 -4.15 -4.32
N ALA A 56 17.80 -3.71 -5.56
CA ALA A 56 18.40 -4.33 -6.73
C ALA A 56 19.20 -3.26 -7.50
N PRO A 57 20.51 -3.13 -7.25
CA PRO A 57 21.35 -2.08 -7.87
C PRO A 57 21.34 -2.13 -9.40
N GLN A 58 21.12 -3.30 -10.00
CA GLN A 58 21.02 -3.50 -11.45
C GLN A 58 19.70 -2.98 -12.06
N ALA A 59 18.70 -2.66 -11.21
CA ALA A 59 17.45 -2.06 -11.65
C ALA A 59 17.57 -0.55 -11.73
N ASP A 60 18.10 -0.05 -12.86
CA ASP A 60 18.25 1.38 -13.13
C ASP A 60 17.36 1.81 -14.31
N PRO A 61 16.18 2.40 -14.03
CA PRO A 61 15.27 2.85 -15.07
C PRO A 61 15.84 3.93 -16.00
N SER A 62 16.91 4.62 -15.58
CA SER A 62 17.57 5.61 -16.44
C SER A 62 18.42 4.98 -17.54
N GLN A 63 18.81 3.72 -17.38
CA GLN A 63 19.61 2.96 -18.35
C GLN A 63 18.72 2.09 -19.25
N ALA A 64 17.76 1.37 -18.65
CA ALA A 64 16.84 0.52 -19.37
C ALA A 64 15.52 0.41 -18.60
N VAL A 65 14.43 0.59 -19.30
CA VAL A 65 13.07 0.48 -18.78
C VAL A 65 12.21 -0.26 -19.79
N GLY A 66 11.17 -0.95 -19.32
CA GLY A 66 10.19 -1.61 -20.18
C GLY A 66 9.43 -0.63 -21.08
N THR A 67 8.76 -1.16 -22.08
CA THR A 67 7.94 -0.38 -23.00
C THR A 67 6.71 0.16 -22.29
N TYR A 68 6.52 1.48 -22.31
CA TYR A 68 5.30 2.12 -21.80
C TYR A 68 4.13 1.82 -22.74
N VAL A 69 3.02 1.39 -22.17
CA VAL A 69 1.77 1.14 -22.89
C VAL A 69 0.70 2.13 -22.42
N GLU A 70 0.12 2.87 -23.34
CA GLU A 70 -0.96 3.81 -23.00
C GLU A 70 -2.19 3.05 -22.51
N PRO A 71 -3.00 3.63 -21.61
CA PRO A 71 -4.22 2.98 -21.11
C PRO A 71 -5.19 2.54 -22.23
N SER A 72 -5.26 3.28 -23.35
CA SER A 72 -6.08 2.95 -24.52
C SER A 72 -5.68 1.62 -25.19
N ASP A 73 -4.40 1.28 -25.14
CA ASP A 73 -3.85 0.08 -25.79
C ASP A 73 -3.70 -1.10 -24.81
N TRP A 74 -3.88 -0.82 -23.50
CA TRP A 74 -3.63 -1.77 -22.44
C TRP A 74 -4.51 -3.03 -22.53
N ASN A 75 -5.82 -2.85 -22.74
CA ASN A 75 -6.75 -3.98 -22.87
C ASN A 75 -6.34 -4.91 -24.00
N GLY A 76 -5.99 -4.35 -25.18
CA GLY A 76 -5.54 -5.15 -26.33
C GLY A 76 -4.27 -5.95 -26.04
N LEU A 77 -3.38 -5.43 -25.19
CA LEU A 77 -2.16 -6.13 -24.79
C LEU A 77 -2.46 -7.27 -23.80
N ILE A 78 -3.20 -6.99 -22.73
CA ILE A 78 -3.43 -7.97 -21.65
C ILE A 78 -4.44 -9.07 -22.03
N ASP A 79 -5.29 -8.84 -23.02
CA ASP A 79 -6.21 -9.85 -23.54
C ASP A 79 -5.49 -10.92 -24.39
N ARG A 80 -4.23 -10.72 -24.77
CA ARG A 80 -3.44 -11.67 -25.56
C ARG A 80 -3.02 -12.88 -24.72
N ASN A 81 -3.09 -14.07 -25.31
CA ASN A 81 -2.72 -15.32 -24.64
C ASN A 81 -1.19 -15.53 -24.52
N ASP A 82 -0.39 -14.83 -25.33
CA ASP A 82 1.08 -14.89 -25.31
C ASP A 82 1.72 -13.87 -24.36
N VAL A 83 0.90 -13.13 -23.58
CA VAL A 83 1.34 -12.12 -22.63
C VAL A 83 1.04 -12.58 -21.20
N THR A 84 2.05 -12.61 -20.37
CA THR A 84 1.94 -12.81 -18.92
C THR A 84 1.68 -11.47 -18.25
N VAL A 85 0.55 -11.33 -17.57
CA VAL A 85 0.17 -10.11 -16.86
C VAL A 85 0.52 -10.24 -15.39
N ILE A 86 1.24 -9.28 -14.82
CA ILE A 86 1.72 -9.31 -13.43
C ILE A 86 1.32 -8.03 -12.69
N ASP A 87 0.66 -8.17 -11.55
CA ASP A 87 0.43 -7.08 -10.63
C ASP A 87 1.67 -6.91 -9.74
N THR A 88 2.35 -5.76 -9.80
CA THR A 88 3.57 -5.52 -9.01
C THR A 88 3.29 -4.88 -7.65
N ARG A 89 2.03 -4.83 -7.24
CA ARG A 89 1.61 -4.32 -5.94
C ARG A 89 1.74 -5.39 -4.85
N ASN A 90 1.55 -4.97 -3.62
CA ASN A 90 1.47 -5.89 -2.49
C ASN A 90 0.13 -6.63 -2.49
N ASP A 91 0.10 -7.80 -1.88
CA ASP A 91 -1.06 -8.70 -1.83
C ASP A 91 -2.33 -8.03 -1.29
N TYR A 92 -2.22 -7.17 -0.28
CA TYR A 92 -3.37 -6.43 0.27
C TYR A 92 -3.97 -5.41 -0.73
N GLU A 93 -3.16 -4.87 -1.65
CA GLU A 93 -3.64 -3.99 -2.72
C GLU A 93 -4.35 -4.80 -3.82
N VAL A 94 -3.81 -5.99 -4.12
CA VAL A 94 -4.36 -6.92 -5.13
C VAL A 94 -5.72 -7.45 -4.70
N LYS A 95 -5.87 -7.82 -3.42
CA LYS A 95 -7.14 -8.30 -2.84
C LYS A 95 -8.28 -7.32 -2.99
N LEU A 96 -8.00 -6.01 -2.96
CA LEU A 96 -9.01 -4.98 -3.11
C LEU A 96 -9.48 -4.82 -4.57
N GLY A 97 -8.61 -5.04 -5.52
CA GLY A 97 -8.94 -5.00 -6.93
C GLY A 97 -7.70 -5.14 -7.81
N THR A 98 -7.86 -5.78 -8.98
CA THR A 98 -6.78 -6.03 -9.93
C THR A 98 -7.31 -6.19 -11.35
N PHE A 99 -6.43 -6.25 -12.35
CA PHE A 99 -6.82 -6.58 -13.72
C PHE A 99 -7.14 -8.07 -13.90
N ALA A 100 -8.09 -8.34 -14.76
CA ALA A 100 -8.41 -9.71 -15.16
C ALA A 100 -7.15 -10.46 -15.65
N ARG A 101 -6.98 -11.72 -15.26
CA ARG A 101 -5.85 -12.60 -15.60
C ARG A 101 -4.49 -12.17 -15.01
N ALA A 102 -4.41 -11.12 -14.20
CA ALA A 102 -3.15 -10.75 -13.57
C ALA A 102 -2.70 -11.81 -12.57
N LEU A 103 -1.43 -12.13 -12.60
CA LEU A 103 -0.77 -12.94 -11.59
C LEU A 103 -0.45 -12.07 -10.39
N ASP A 104 -0.83 -12.54 -9.22
CA ASP A 104 -0.44 -11.96 -7.94
C ASP A 104 0.86 -12.62 -7.46
N PRO A 105 1.96 -11.88 -7.32
CA PRO A 105 3.19 -12.38 -6.71
C PRO A 105 3.06 -12.74 -5.22
N ALA A 106 1.93 -12.41 -4.59
CA ALA A 106 1.67 -12.59 -3.15
C ALA A 106 2.77 -11.98 -2.26
N THR A 107 3.26 -10.80 -2.62
CA THR A 107 4.32 -10.12 -1.89
C THR A 107 3.75 -9.17 -0.83
N SER A 108 4.31 -9.19 0.37
CA SER A 108 3.98 -8.25 1.44
C SER A 108 4.69 -6.91 1.29
N SER A 109 5.77 -6.88 0.52
CA SER A 109 6.54 -5.68 0.19
C SER A 109 7.14 -5.75 -1.21
N PHE A 110 7.32 -4.60 -1.86
CA PHE A 110 7.91 -4.53 -3.19
C PHE A 110 9.36 -5.07 -3.26
N THR A 111 10.06 -5.16 -2.14
CA THR A 111 11.40 -5.76 -2.09
C THR A 111 11.40 -7.26 -2.39
N GLU A 112 10.28 -7.95 -2.15
CA GLU A 112 10.11 -9.38 -2.41
C GLU A 112 9.83 -9.68 -3.90
N PHE A 113 9.47 -8.67 -4.68
CA PHE A 113 9.20 -8.83 -6.12
C PHE A 113 10.39 -9.45 -6.88
N LYS A 114 11.62 -9.16 -6.47
CA LYS A 114 12.82 -9.79 -7.08
C LYS A 114 12.87 -11.31 -6.85
N ASP A 115 12.41 -11.77 -5.68
CA ASP A 115 12.39 -13.19 -5.34
C ASP A 115 11.31 -13.91 -6.18
N TYR A 116 10.16 -13.25 -6.41
CA TYR A 116 9.15 -13.73 -7.36
C TYR A 116 9.70 -13.81 -8.78
N VAL A 117 10.37 -12.77 -9.29
CA VAL A 117 10.97 -12.77 -10.63
C VAL A 117 11.97 -13.92 -10.79
N ALA A 118 12.71 -14.27 -9.74
CA ALA A 118 13.65 -15.41 -9.76
C ALA A 118 12.95 -16.77 -9.96
N THR A 119 11.65 -16.87 -9.73
CA THR A 119 10.85 -18.08 -9.99
C THR A 119 10.37 -18.17 -11.44
N LEU A 120 10.45 -17.09 -12.21
CA LEU A 120 9.97 -17.04 -13.59
C LEU A 120 11.08 -17.40 -14.57
N ASP A 121 10.72 -18.21 -15.58
CA ASP A 121 11.61 -18.53 -16.68
C ASP A 121 11.34 -17.57 -17.87
N PRO A 122 12.32 -16.75 -18.29
CA PRO A 122 12.18 -15.86 -19.43
C PRO A 122 11.79 -16.55 -20.75
N ALA A 123 12.17 -17.83 -20.93
CA ALA A 123 11.81 -18.60 -22.12
C ALA A 123 10.33 -19.01 -22.11
N ARG A 124 9.74 -19.23 -20.95
CA ARG A 124 8.31 -19.56 -20.79
C ARG A 124 7.42 -18.33 -20.72
N HIS A 125 7.99 -17.18 -20.37
CA HIS A 125 7.30 -15.90 -20.26
C HIS A 125 7.95 -14.85 -21.18
N PRO A 126 7.89 -15.05 -22.53
CA PRO A 126 8.62 -14.21 -23.48
C PRO A 126 8.12 -12.76 -23.50
N LYS A 127 6.85 -12.54 -23.15
CA LYS A 127 6.21 -11.22 -23.08
C LYS A 127 5.54 -11.06 -21.73
N VAL A 128 5.95 -10.01 -21.03
CA VAL A 128 5.41 -9.67 -19.70
C VAL A 128 4.83 -8.27 -19.74
N ALA A 129 3.59 -8.13 -19.30
CA ALA A 129 2.93 -6.86 -19.06
C ALA A 129 2.70 -6.66 -17.56
N MET A 130 3.10 -5.52 -17.02
CA MET A 130 2.99 -5.26 -15.60
C MET A 130 2.35 -3.92 -15.30
N PHE A 131 1.77 -3.81 -14.13
CA PHE A 131 1.12 -2.59 -13.67
C PHE A 131 1.29 -2.41 -12.16
N CYS A 132 1.10 -1.17 -11.69
CA CYS A 132 0.94 -0.83 -10.28
C CYS A 132 0.01 0.38 -10.16
N THR A 133 -0.18 0.92 -8.97
CA THR A 133 -1.10 2.04 -8.71
C THR A 133 -0.81 3.25 -9.61
N GLY A 134 0.42 3.79 -9.59
CA GLY A 134 0.78 5.02 -10.33
C GLY A 134 1.91 4.87 -11.35
N GLY A 135 2.38 3.64 -11.65
CA GLY A 135 3.44 3.39 -12.63
C GLY A 135 4.87 3.34 -12.05
N ILE A 136 5.14 3.96 -10.91
CA ILE A 136 6.51 4.14 -10.37
C ILE A 136 7.21 2.81 -10.03
N ARG A 137 6.48 1.84 -9.42
CA ARG A 137 7.06 0.51 -9.14
C ARG A 137 7.41 -0.22 -10.43
N CYS A 138 6.57 -0.07 -11.47
CA CYS A 138 6.77 -0.74 -12.75
C CYS A 138 8.01 -0.29 -13.52
N GLU A 139 8.40 0.96 -13.42
CA GLU A 139 9.66 1.41 -14.02
C GLU A 139 10.84 0.61 -13.46
N LYS A 140 10.89 0.45 -12.15
CA LYS A 140 11.94 -0.29 -11.49
C LYS A 140 11.84 -1.80 -11.68
N ALA A 141 10.61 -2.34 -11.63
CA ALA A 141 10.33 -3.75 -11.87
C ALA A 141 10.69 -4.16 -13.29
N SER A 142 10.33 -3.35 -14.30
CA SER A 142 10.64 -3.64 -15.71
C SER A 142 12.14 -3.56 -15.99
N SER A 143 12.83 -2.57 -15.45
CA SER A 143 14.29 -2.47 -15.52
C SER A 143 14.96 -3.71 -14.91
N TYR A 144 14.48 -4.15 -13.75
CA TYR A 144 14.99 -5.38 -13.12
C TYR A 144 14.74 -6.61 -13.99
N MET A 145 13.53 -6.81 -14.51
CA MET A 145 13.22 -7.96 -15.37
C MET A 145 14.06 -7.99 -16.64
N LEU A 146 14.29 -6.83 -17.29
CA LEU A 146 15.20 -6.74 -18.43
C LEU A 146 16.61 -7.20 -18.05
N SER A 147 17.12 -6.81 -16.87
CA SER A 147 18.41 -7.26 -16.36
C SER A 147 18.49 -8.77 -16.07
N GLN A 148 17.32 -9.43 -15.86
CA GLN A 148 17.22 -10.88 -15.66
C GLN A 148 16.99 -11.66 -16.96
N GLY A 149 17.08 -11.00 -18.14
CA GLY A 149 17.02 -11.64 -19.44
C GLY A 149 15.63 -11.74 -20.07
N PHE A 150 14.60 -11.13 -19.48
CA PHE A 150 13.31 -10.93 -20.15
C PHE A 150 13.48 -9.94 -21.28
N LYS A 151 12.90 -10.22 -22.45
CA LYS A 151 13.13 -9.44 -23.68
C LYS A 151 12.01 -8.45 -23.98
N GLU A 152 10.77 -8.87 -23.84
CA GLU A 152 9.59 -8.04 -24.13
C GLU A 152 8.87 -7.75 -22.79
N VAL A 153 9.21 -6.63 -22.18
CA VAL A 153 8.65 -6.18 -20.91
C VAL A 153 7.89 -4.89 -21.13
N PHE A 154 6.60 -4.92 -20.86
CA PHE A 154 5.66 -3.81 -21.02
C PHE A 154 5.15 -3.36 -19.65
N HIS A 155 4.80 -2.09 -19.52
CA HIS A 155 4.14 -1.61 -18.32
C HIS A 155 3.14 -0.49 -18.60
N LEU A 156 2.06 -0.47 -17.80
CA LEU A 156 0.97 0.48 -17.93
C LEU A 156 1.45 1.89 -17.58
N LYS A 157 1.42 2.79 -18.54
CA LYS A 157 1.81 4.19 -18.36
C LYS A 157 0.83 4.91 -17.43
N GLY A 158 1.37 5.47 -16.36
CA GLY A 158 0.58 6.13 -15.32
C GLY A 158 -0.17 5.18 -14.40
N GLY A 159 -0.03 3.87 -14.59
CA GLY A 159 -0.59 2.83 -13.72
C GLY A 159 -2.11 2.76 -13.75
N ILE A 160 -2.67 2.04 -12.77
CA ILE A 160 -4.12 1.86 -12.62
C ILE A 160 -4.85 3.21 -12.53
N LEU A 161 -4.29 4.20 -11.83
CA LEU A 161 -4.93 5.50 -11.68
C LEU A 161 -5.19 6.17 -13.05
N LYS A 162 -4.19 6.14 -13.95
CA LYS A 162 -4.39 6.71 -15.29
C LYS A 162 -5.37 5.91 -16.14
N TYR A 163 -5.38 4.59 -15.96
CA TYR A 163 -6.33 3.72 -16.62
C TYR A 163 -7.77 4.01 -16.16
N LEU A 164 -8.02 4.07 -14.85
CA LEU A 164 -9.34 4.38 -14.29
C LEU A 164 -9.83 5.79 -14.62
N GLU A 165 -8.91 6.73 -14.84
CA GLU A 165 -9.23 8.09 -15.27
C GLU A 165 -9.66 8.17 -16.74
N THR A 166 -9.08 7.34 -17.61
CA THR A 166 -9.18 7.55 -19.07
C THR A 166 -9.94 6.47 -19.82
N VAL A 167 -9.96 5.23 -19.34
CA VAL A 167 -10.67 4.13 -19.98
C VAL A 167 -12.11 4.10 -19.47
N PRO A 168 -13.11 4.07 -20.38
CA PRO A 168 -14.51 3.97 -19.97
C PRO A 168 -14.76 2.72 -19.11
N GLU A 169 -15.59 2.85 -18.09
CA GLU A 169 -15.90 1.75 -17.18
C GLU A 169 -16.45 0.51 -17.89
N ALA A 170 -17.30 0.71 -18.91
CA ALA A 170 -17.85 -0.37 -19.73
C ALA A 170 -16.81 -1.19 -20.51
N GLU A 171 -15.62 -0.62 -20.74
CA GLU A 171 -14.50 -1.27 -21.43
C GLU A 171 -13.43 -1.80 -20.48
N SER A 172 -13.60 -1.52 -19.18
CA SER A 172 -12.59 -1.83 -18.17
C SER A 172 -12.33 -3.33 -18.04
N ARG A 173 -11.05 -3.66 -17.86
CA ARG A 173 -10.57 -4.97 -17.44
C ARG A 173 -10.12 -5.00 -15.97
N PHE A 174 -10.20 -3.85 -15.31
CA PHE A 174 -9.92 -3.73 -13.87
C PHE A 174 -11.20 -4.04 -13.09
N ALA A 175 -11.09 -4.91 -12.10
CA ALA A 175 -12.19 -5.30 -11.20
C ALA A 175 -11.86 -4.91 -9.77
N GLY A 176 -12.87 -4.45 -9.03
CA GLY A 176 -12.71 -3.97 -7.65
C GLY A 176 -12.26 -2.51 -7.58
N GLU A 177 -11.59 -2.14 -6.49
CA GLU A 177 -11.14 -0.78 -6.20
C GLU A 177 -9.61 -0.69 -6.17
N CYS A 178 -9.07 0.46 -6.58
CA CYS A 178 -7.64 0.70 -6.55
C CYS A 178 -7.23 1.33 -5.22
N PHE A 179 -6.42 0.62 -4.43
CA PHE A 179 -5.86 1.16 -3.20
C PHE A 179 -5.00 2.39 -3.47
N VAL A 180 -5.21 3.44 -2.67
CA VAL A 180 -4.41 4.67 -2.65
C VAL A 180 -3.85 4.94 -1.25
N PHE A 181 -2.69 5.61 -1.19
CA PHE A 181 -1.96 5.82 0.06
C PHE A 181 -2.34 7.14 0.75
N ASP A 182 -3.62 7.49 0.70
CA ASP A 182 -4.18 8.69 1.34
C ASP A 182 -5.48 8.35 2.11
N GLU A 183 -6.14 9.34 2.71
CA GLU A 183 -7.32 9.13 3.57
C GLU A 183 -8.55 8.59 2.81
N ARG A 184 -8.56 8.63 1.47
CA ARG A 184 -9.63 8.01 0.66
C ARG A 184 -9.58 6.48 0.69
N VAL A 185 -8.46 5.89 1.06
CA VAL A 185 -8.18 4.45 1.07
C VAL A 185 -8.20 3.81 -0.32
N SER A 186 -9.22 4.05 -1.12
CA SER A 186 -9.39 3.49 -2.47
C SER A 186 -10.07 4.45 -3.43
N VAL A 187 -9.92 4.18 -4.72
CA VAL A 187 -10.62 4.89 -5.80
C VAL A 187 -11.16 3.91 -6.83
N THR A 188 -12.22 4.32 -7.50
CA THR A 188 -12.91 3.64 -8.61
C THR A 188 -12.73 4.39 -9.92
N HIS A 189 -13.48 4.02 -10.98
CA HIS A 189 -13.48 4.72 -12.28
C HIS A 189 -13.79 6.20 -12.13
N GLY A 190 -13.15 7.02 -12.94
CA GLY A 190 -13.21 8.49 -12.83
C GLY A 190 -12.45 9.03 -11.62
N LEU A 191 -11.67 8.19 -10.92
CA LEU A 191 -10.96 8.51 -9.66
C LEU A 191 -11.89 8.94 -8.53
N HIS A 192 -13.15 8.50 -8.57
CA HIS A 192 -14.07 8.70 -7.47
C HIS A 192 -13.61 7.93 -6.23
N GLU A 193 -13.90 8.46 -5.05
CA GLU A 193 -13.63 7.78 -3.79
C GLU A 193 -14.36 6.44 -3.73
N GLY A 194 -13.65 5.39 -3.30
CA GLY A 194 -14.19 4.05 -3.14
C GLY A 194 -14.82 3.84 -1.76
N GLU A 195 -15.25 2.61 -1.50
CA GLU A 195 -15.90 2.24 -0.25
C GLU A 195 -14.94 1.56 0.75
N ALA A 196 -13.73 1.19 0.32
CA ALA A 196 -12.79 0.46 1.16
C ALA A 196 -12.42 1.23 2.43
N VAL A 197 -12.25 0.50 3.52
CA VAL A 197 -11.84 1.02 4.82
C VAL A 197 -10.58 0.33 5.32
N LEU A 198 -9.86 0.96 6.24
CA LEU A 198 -8.67 0.34 6.84
C LEU A 198 -9.02 -0.46 8.10
N CYS A 199 -8.56 -1.71 8.18
CA CYS A 199 -8.58 -2.46 9.42
C CYS A 199 -7.89 -1.69 10.54
N ARG A 200 -8.54 -1.57 11.70
CA ARG A 200 -8.00 -0.81 12.84
C ARG A 200 -6.70 -1.42 13.41
N ALA A 201 -6.52 -2.73 13.28
CA ALA A 201 -5.37 -3.43 13.84
C ALA A 201 -4.18 -3.49 12.88
N CYS A 202 -4.32 -4.14 11.71
CA CYS A 202 -3.22 -4.30 10.75
C CYS A 202 -3.06 -3.13 9.78
N ARG A 203 -4.08 -2.28 9.63
CA ARG A 203 -4.12 -1.15 8.69
C ARG A 203 -4.17 -1.57 7.22
N GLU A 204 -4.43 -2.82 6.92
CA GLU A 204 -4.71 -3.26 5.56
C GLU A 204 -6.12 -2.86 5.13
N PRO A 205 -6.34 -2.56 3.85
CA PRO A 205 -7.65 -2.22 3.32
C PRO A 205 -8.56 -3.45 3.29
N MET A 206 -9.85 -3.23 3.46
CA MET A 206 -10.91 -4.24 3.36
C MET A 206 -12.20 -3.59 2.90
N MET A 207 -13.08 -4.35 2.27
CA MET A 207 -14.43 -3.86 1.99
C MET A 207 -15.28 -3.83 3.27
N PRO A 208 -16.19 -2.85 3.42
CA PRO A 208 -17.01 -2.72 4.63
C PRO A 208 -17.81 -3.99 4.98
N HIS A 209 -18.26 -4.74 3.98
CA HIS A 209 -19.02 -5.98 4.19
C HIS A 209 -18.18 -7.15 4.70
N GLU A 210 -16.85 -7.08 4.57
CA GLU A 210 -15.90 -8.08 5.10
C GLU A 210 -15.50 -7.78 6.55
N ALA A 211 -15.83 -6.57 7.03
CA ALA A 211 -15.43 -6.11 8.35
C ALA A 211 -16.19 -6.80 9.48
N VAL A 212 -15.49 -7.26 10.48
CA VAL A 212 -16.06 -7.70 11.77
C VAL A 212 -15.86 -6.57 12.78
N GLY A 213 -16.86 -5.71 12.88
CA GLY A 213 -16.69 -4.41 13.54
C GLY A 213 -15.73 -3.51 12.76
N ASN A 214 -14.59 -3.16 13.33
CA ASN A 214 -13.54 -2.35 12.69
C ASN A 214 -12.29 -3.17 12.33
N LEU A 215 -12.39 -4.50 12.28
CA LEU A 215 -11.28 -5.42 12.05
C LEU A 215 -11.54 -6.25 10.79
N CYS A 216 -10.48 -6.60 10.06
CA CYS A 216 -10.56 -7.67 9.07
C CYS A 216 -10.77 -9.03 9.75
N ALA A 217 -11.15 -10.05 8.98
CA ALA A 217 -11.47 -11.38 9.50
C ALA A 217 -10.32 -11.96 10.34
N ASP A 218 -9.08 -11.91 9.84
CA ASP A 218 -7.90 -12.45 10.51
C ASP A 218 -7.61 -11.73 11.84
N CYS A 219 -7.71 -10.40 11.85
CA CYS A 219 -7.52 -9.63 13.07
C CYS A 219 -8.63 -9.84 14.08
N ALA A 220 -9.86 -10.07 13.62
CA ALA A 220 -10.98 -10.40 14.50
C ALA A 220 -10.85 -11.80 15.10
N GLU A 221 -10.36 -12.76 14.33
CA GLU A 221 -10.02 -14.10 14.83
C GLU A 221 -8.91 -14.06 15.87
N ALA A 222 -7.79 -13.41 15.54
CA ALA A 222 -6.68 -13.23 16.48
C ALA A 222 -7.10 -12.51 17.78
N ALA A 223 -8.01 -11.55 17.70
CA ALA A 223 -8.55 -10.86 18.89
C ALA A 223 -9.42 -11.78 19.74
N ARG A 224 -10.22 -12.68 19.13
CA ARG A 224 -11.00 -13.68 19.84
C ARG A 224 -10.11 -14.70 20.57
N ASP A 225 -9.09 -15.20 19.85
CA ASP A 225 -8.13 -16.16 20.43
C ASP A 225 -7.36 -15.54 21.60
N GLY A 226 -6.92 -14.28 21.45
CA GLY A 226 -6.28 -13.55 22.52
C GLY A 226 -7.20 -13.31 23.75
N ALA A 227 -8.49 -13.11 23.54
CA ALA A 227 -9.47 -12.98 24.62
C ALA A 227 -9.68 -14.33 25.34
N ALA A 228 -9.86 -15.42 24.60
CA ALA A 228 -10.00 -16.77 25.16
C ALA A 228 -8.76 -17.21 25.95
N GLU A 229 -7.56 -16.91 25.42
CA GLU A 229 -6.31 -17.18 26.14
C GLU A 229 -6.20 -16.34 27.42
N ARG A 230 -6.60 -15.08 27.39
CA ARG A 230 -6.63 -14.23 28.61
C ARG A 230 -7.57 -14.81 29.67
N GLU A 231 -8.77 -15.24 29.31
CA GLU A 231 -9.71 -15.86 30.23
C GLU A 231 -9.12 -17.12 30.85
N ARG A 232 -8.48 -17.97 30.04
CA ARG A 232 -7.78 -19.17 30.51
C ARG A 232 -6.66 -18.84 31.53
N GLN A 233 -5.87 -17.81 31.24
CA GLN A 233 -4.81 -17.34 32.14
C GLN A 233 -5.36 -16.77 33.46
N ILE A 234 -6.47 -16.05 33.40
CA ILE A 234 -7.17 -15.54 34.59
C ILE A 234 -7.65 -16.70 35.47
N GLU A 235 -8.25 -17.72 34.88
CA GLU A 235 -8.75 -18.88 35.62
C GLU A 235 -7.60 -19.71 36.24
N LEU A 236 -6.51 -19.92 35.51
CA LEU A 236 -5.31 -20.55 36.02
C LEU A 236 -4.69 -19.76 37.19
N ALA A 237 -4.67 -18.44 37.11
CA ALA A 237 -4.18 -17.59 38.18
C ALA A 237 -5.07 -17.69 39.44
N ARG A 238 -6.40 -17.75 39.27
CA ARG A 238 -7.36 -17.96 40.36
C ARG A 238 -7.13 -19.29 41.06
N THR A 239 -6.94 -20.39 40.32
CA THR A 239 -6.70 -21.73 40.87
C THR A 239 -5.37 -21.80 41.61
N ARG A 240 -4.36 -20.98 41.23
CA ARG A 240 -3.06 -20.90 41.92
C ARG A 240 -3.04 -19.89 43.07
N GLY A 241 -4.14 -19.19 43.35
CA GLY A 241 -4.18 -18.13 44.36
C GLY A 241 -3.46 -16.84 43.94
N GLU A 242 -3.18 -16.67 42.65
CA GLU A 242 -2.50 -15.50 42.05
C GLU A 242 -3.56 -14.49 41.57
N ALA A 243 -4.16 -13.75 42.50
CA ALA A 243 -5.30 -12.87 42.24
C ALA A 243 -5.00 -11.57 41.44
N HIS A 244 -3.81 -11.42 40.85
CA HIS A 244 -3.41 -10.21 40.16
C HIS A 244 -3.80 -10.16 38.65
N LEU A 245 -4.14 -11.31 38.08
CA LEU A 245 -4.68 -11.41 36.73
C LEU A 245 -6.22 -11.37 36.81
N GLY A 246 -6.83 -10.42 36.17
CA GLY A 246 -8.29 -10.24 36.13
C GLY A 246 -8.85 -9.21 37.11
N ASP A 247 -8.00 -8.56 37.91
CA ASP A 247 -8.40 -7.38 38.67
C ASP A 247 -8.84 -6.24 37.72
N ASP A 248 -9.88 -5.51 38.09
CA ASP A 248 -10.27 -4.32 37.35
C ASP A 248 -9.17 -3.24 37.44
N ALA A 249 -9.21 -2.27 36.51
CA ALA A 249 -8.19 -1.23 36.44
C ALA A 249 -8.13 -0.36 37.72
N VAL A 250 -9.22 -0.23 38.44
CA VAL A 250 -9.32 0.52 39.71
C VAL A 250 -8.61 -0.22 40.82
N ALA A 251 -8.84 -1.52 40.95
CA ALA A 251 -8.16 -2.38 41.93
C ALA A 251 -6.65 -2.44 41.71
N VAL A 252 -6.21 -2.55 40.43
CA VAL A 252 -4.79 -2.50 40.02
C VAL A 252 -4.17 -1.17 40.37
N ALA A 253 -4.84 -0.06 40.08
CA ALA A 253 -4.35 1.30 40.40
C ALA A 253 -4.24 1.53 41.88
N ALA A 254 -5.21 1.09 42.67
CA ALA A 254 -5.20 1.18 44.16
C ALA A 254 -4.03 0.43 44.74
N ARG A 255 -3.80 -0.83 44.29
CA ARG A 255 -2.67 -1.66 44.73
C ARG A 255 -1.31 -1.06 44.39
N ASN A 256 -1.15 -0.51 43.17
CA ASN A 256 0.07 0.17 42.77
C ASN A 256 0.33 1.46 43.56
N LYS A 257 -0.72 2.19 43.90
CA LYS A 257 -0.63 3.38 44.78
C LYS A 257 -0.16 2.99 46.19
N ALA A 258 -0.75 1.95 46.75
CA ALA A 258 -0.35 1.42 48.08
C ALA A 258 1.12 0.96 48.13
N LYS A 259 1.58 0.22 47.10
CA LYS A 259 3.00 -0.18 46.94
C LYS A 259 3.95 1.01 46.88
N LYS A 260 3.60 2.07 46.14
CA LYS A 260 4.40 3.30 46.03
C LYS A 260 4.48 4.04 47.39
N LEU A 261 3.38 4.06 48.14
CA LEU A 261 3.34 4.69 49.48
C LEU A 261 4.24 3.96 50.45
N ALA A 262 4.09 2.65 50.54
CA ALA A 262 4.92 1.78 51.41
C ALA A 262 6.43 1.90 51.10
N LEU A 263 6.77 1.98 49.78
CA LEU A 263 8.16 2.20 49.36
C LEU A 263 8.69 3.57 49.82
N LYS A 264 7.88 4.63 49.72
CA LYS A 264 8.25 5.96 50.21
C LYS A 264 8.47 6.03 51.71
N GLU A 265 7.60 5.36 52.50
CA GLU A 265 7.74 5.28 53.92
C GLU A 265 9.02 4.53 54.32
N ARG A 266 9.29 3.42 53.66
CA ARG A 266 10.50 2.63 53.87
C ARG A 266 11.81 3.37 53.52
N LEU A 267 11.76 4.30 52.55
CA LEU A 267 12.90 5.16 52.18
C LEU A 267 13.07 6.35 53.13
N ARG A 268 12.01 6.78 53.88
CA ARG A 268 12.07 7.84 54.84
C ARG A 268 12.52 7.36 56.26
N SER A 269 12.45 6.07 56.50
CA SER A 269 12.82 5.41 57.76
C SER A 269 14.28 4.90 57.75
N LYS A 270 15.01 5.15 56.69
CA LYS A 270 16.46 4.96 56.58
C LYS A 270 17.17 6.33 56.56
#